data_88f22158723794844a9cec9ab1e5e4fe
#
_entry.id   88f22158723794844a9cec9ab1e5e4fe
#
_cell.length_a   1.000
_cell.length_b   1.000
_cell.length_c   1.000
_cell.angle_alpha   90.00
_cell.angle_beta   90.00
_cell.angle_gamma   90.00
#
_symmetry.space_group_name_H-M   'P 1'
#
loop_
_entity.id
_entity.type
_entity.pdbx_description
1 polymer ?
#
loop_
_entity_poly.entity_id
_entity_poly.type
_entity_poly.pdbx_seq_one_letter_code
_entity_poly.pdbx_strand_id
1 'polypeptide(L)'
;MATLIVPMAGRSSRYPDLRPKWMLSHPMSNTFMGIAAIQGLNLDFFDKIYWVTLKQYQEKYQFEQGYFEELDQVDLKEKSEIVLLDKETSSQSETVCEVIKKKNIEGFIFIKDSDGYYECEIKDGSNQVAYFDLNDMDNINARSKSYVELDHNEVVTNIVEKKVVSSTFSSGGYGFADPQEFISVYNKLGEQDGECYVSNIIFEMMLSGSNFNGLKTSNFKDWGTLEAWNKYKSQYKCLFVDIDGTLVKNSS
;
A
#
# COMPACT_ATOMS: atom_id res chain seq x y z
N MET A 1 -11.27 17.29 0.91
CA MET A 1 -9.83 16.97 0.85
C MET A 1 -9.69 15.46 0.68
N ALA A 2 -8.88 15.03 -0.26
CA ALA A 2 -8.60 13.61 -0.48
C ALA A 2 -7.16 13.30 -0.06
N THR A 3 -6.99 12.31 0.80
CA THR A 3 -5.69 11.97 1.40
C THR A 3 -5.32 10.51 1.08
N LEU A 4 -4.12 10.31 0.53
CA LEU A 4 -3.53 8.98 0.38
C LEU A 4 -2.68 8.65 1.62
N ILE A 5 -2.91 7.48 2.21
CA ILE A 5 -2.12 6.97 3.33
C ILE A 5 -1.40 5.70 2.86
N VAL A 6 -0.06 5.69 2.97
CA VAL A 6 0.78 4.55 2.64
C VAL A 6 1.41 4.02 3.93
N PRO A 7 0.82 2.98 4.55
CA PRO A 7 1.35 2.41 5.79
C PRO A 7 2.59 1.56 5.51
N MET A 8 3.71 1.93 6.14
CA MET A 8 5.02 1.32 6.00
C MET A 8 5.67 0.96 7.35
N ALA A 9 4.87 0.97 8.44
CA ALA A 9 5.35 0.72 9.80
C ALA A 9 5.45 -0.77 10.18
N GLY A 10 5.10 -1.68 9.25
CA GLY A 10 5.14 -3.11 9.47
C GLY A 10 6.55 -3.68 9.64
N ARG A 11 6.66 -4.81 10.35
CA ARG A 11 7.94 -5.49 10.69
C ARG A 11 8.70 -6.07 9.50
N SER A 12 8.11 -6.12 8.31
CA SER A 12 8.69 -6.77 7.11
C SER A 12 9.21 -8.20 7.36
N SER A 13 8.59 -8.96 8.26
CA SER A 13 9.02 -10.31 8.69
C SER A 13 9.15 -11.31 7.54
N ARG A 14 8.44 -11.09 6.44
CA ARG A 14 8.54 -11.88 5.20
C ARG A 14 9.75 -11.53 4.33
N TYR A 15 10.61 -10.61 4.81
CA TYR A 15 11.87 -10.18 4.19
C TYR A 15 13.00 -10.27 5.23
N PRO A 16 13.36 -11.50 5.67
CA PRO A 16 14.37 -11.69 6.70
C PRO A 16 15.70 -11.13 6.25
N ASP A 17 16.45 -10.59 7.19
CA ASP A 17 17.83 -10.07 7.03
C ASP A 17 17.96 -8.90 6.02
N LEU A 18 16.84 -8.34 5.56
CA LEU A 18 16.84 -7.18 4.68
C LEU A 18 16.37 -5.91 5.42
N ARG A 19 16.67 -4.75 4.81
CA ARG A 19 15.99 -3.51 5.20
C ARG A 19 14.48 -3.62 4.98
N PRO A 20 13.66 -2.75 5.61
CA PRO A 20 12.22 -2.76 5.38
C PRO A 20 11.87 -2.83 3.90
N LYS A 21 10.91 -3.69 3.53
CA LYS A 21 10.61 -4.00 2.12
C LYS A 21 10.33 -2.77 1.26
N TRP A 22 9.63 -1.77 1.80
CA TRP A 22 9.32 -0.52 1.10
C TRP A 22 10.56 0.31 0.71
N MET A 23 11.72 0.04 1.36
CA MET A 23 13.02 0.66 1.05
C MET A 23 13.81 -0.11 -0.02
N LEU A 24 13.31 -1.22 -0.55
CA LEU A 24 13.98 -1.94 -1.63
C LEU A 24 13.83 -1.16 -2.94
N SER A 25 14.87 -1.14 -3.76
CA SER A 25 14.85 -0.44 -5.05
C SER A 25 14.04 -1.23 -6.09
N HIS A 26 13.08 -0.57 -6.70
CA HIS A 26 12.27 -1.14 -7.76
C HIS A 26 13.09 -1.28 -9.06
N PRO A 27 13.06 -2.43 -9.75
CA PRO A 27 14.01 -2.73 -10.82
C PRO A 27 13.85 -1.87 -12.09
N MET A 28 12.69 -1.28 -12.32
CA MET A 28 12.45 -0.43 -13.52
C MET A 28 12.61 1.05 -13.21
N SER A 29 11.92 1.54 -12.18
CA SER A 29 11.92 2.97 -11.86
C SER A 29 13.14 3.40 -11.07
N ASN A 30 13.85 2.43 -10.48
CA ASN A 30 14.96 2.64 -9.55
C ASN A 30 14.59 3.47 -8.31
N THR A 31 13.28 3.61 -8.05
CA THR A 31 12.73 4.25 -6.85
C THR A 31 12.54 3.24 -5.73
N PHE A 32 12.29 3.73 -4.51
CA PHE A 32 11.86 2.86 -3.42
C PHE A 32 10.56 2.11 -3.77
N MET A 33 10.46 0.85 -3.37
CA MET A 33 9.28 0.00 -3.59
C MET A 33 7.98 0.71 -3.15
N GLY A 34 8.00 1.41 -2.00
CA GLY A 34 6.82 2.15 -1.53
C GLY A 34 6.35 3.22 -2.51
N ILE A 35 7.28 3.96 -3.14
CA ILE A 35 6.97 4.96 -4.17
C ILE A 35 6.45 4.28 -5.43
N ALA A 36 7.12 3.21 -5.89
CA ALA A 36 6.69 2.44 -7.06
C ALA A 36 5.27 1.86 -6.88
N ALA A 37 4.89 1.47 -5.67
CA ALA A 37 3.60 0.85 -5.37
C ALA A 37 2.39 1.74 -5.67
N ILE A 38 2.53 3.06 -5.63
CA ILE A 38 1.43 3.99 -5.85
C ILE A 38 1.36 4.56 -7.26
N GLN A 39 2.36 4.31 -8.11
CA GLN A 39 2.48 4.93 -9.45
C GLN A 39 1.36 4.53 -10.43
N GLY A 40 0.59 3.49 -10.12
CA GLY A 40 -0.57 3.08 -10.92
C GLY A 40 -1.89 3.77 -10.54
N LEU A 41 -1.88 4.64 -9.54
CA LEU A 41 -3.05 5.42 -9.13
C LEU A 41 -3.09 6.77 -9.89
N ASN A 42 -4.28 7.35 -10.05
CA ASN A 42 -4.45 8.73 -10.49
C ASN A 42 -4.08 9.70 -9.34
N LEU A 43 -2.79 9.89 -9.14
CA LEU A 43 -2.24 10.61 -7.98
C LEU A 43 -2.69 12.07 -7.87
N ASP A 44 -3.12 12.69 -8.97
CA ASP A 44 -3.67 14.06 -8.96
C ASP A 44 -5.00 14.18 -8.23
N PHE A 45 -5.68 13.06 -8.00
CA PHE A 45 -6.88 13.02 -7.17
C PHE A 45 -6.61 13.40 -5.70
N PHE A 46 -5.39 13.18 -5.21
CA PHE A 46 -5.04 13.39 -3.83
C PHE A 46 -4.40 14.75 -3.58
N ASP A 47 -4.92 15.47 -2.57
CA ASP A 47 -4.35 16.72 -2.08
C ASP A 47 -3.10 16.49 -1.22
N LYS A 48 -3.04 15.34 -0.51
CA LYS A 48 -1.96 15.01 0.42
C LYS A 48 -1.64 13.51 0.40
N ILE A 49 -0.37 13.17 0.58
CA ILE A 49 0.14 11.79 0.69
C ILE A 49 0.92 11.67 2.00
N TYR A 50 0.51 10.74 2.87
CA TYR A 50 1.24 10.41 4.09
C TYR A 50 1.95 9.07 3.97
N TRP A 51 3.28 9.10 4.12
CA TRP A 51 4.16 7.94 4.16
C TRP A 51 4.43 7.60 5.62
N VAL A 52 3.74 6.58 6.16
CA VAL A 52 3.73 6.32 7.60
C VAL A 52 4.69 5.20 7.95
N THR A 53 5.77 5.51 8.67
CA THR A 53 6.81 4.55 9.03
C THR A 53 7.31 4.76 10.45
N LEU A 54 8.37 4.07 10.85
CA LEU A 54 8.90 4.09 12.22
C LEU A 54 10.13 5.00 12.35
N LYS A 55 10.19 5.74 13.45
CA LYS A 55 11.34 6.59 13.78
C LYS A 55 12.65 5.80 13.84
N GLN A 56 12.62 4.58 14.37
CA GLN A 56 13.80 3.69 14.39
C GLN A 56 14.38 3.41 12.99
N TYR A 57 13.56 3.42 11.92
CA TYR A 57 14.06 3.24 10.56
C TYR A 57 14.77 4.50 10.06
N GLN A 58 14.31 5.69 10.44
CA GLN A 58 15.00 6.93 10.15
C GLN A 58 16.33 7.00 10.91
N GLU A 59 16.35 6.64 12.18
CA GLU A 59 17.59 6.61 12.99
C GLU A 59 18.63 5.62 12.43
N LYS A 60 18.17 4.45 11.96
CA LYS A 60 19.05 3.39 11.44
C LYS A 60 19.53 3.63 10.01
N TYR A 61 18.66 4.11 9.14
CA TYR A 61 18.90 4.13 7.68
C TYR A 61 19.05 5.52 7.10
N GLN A 62 18.68 6.59 7.84
CA GLN A 62 18.73 8.00 7.41
C GLN A 62 18.10 8.21 6.02
N PHE A 63 16.94 7.59 5.79
CA PHE A 63 16.35 7.43 4.46
C PHE A 63 15.61 8.69 3.95
N GLU A 64 15.18 9.61 4.82
CA GLU A 64 14.26 10.71 4.47
C GLU A 64 14.75 11.55 3.29
N GLN A 65 16.03 11.94 3.31
CA GLN A 65 16.58 12.76 2.22
C GLN A 65 16.45 12.05 0.88
N GLY A 66 16.93 10.81 0.76
CA GLY A 66 16.85 10.03 -0.48
C GLY A 66 15.40 9.77 -0.90
N TYR A 67 14.51 9.56 0.08
CA TYR A 67 13.09 9.36 -0.20
C TYR A 67 12.46 10.61 -0.82
N PHE A 68 12.74 11.80 -0.29
CA PHE A 68 12.27 13.06 -0.85
C PHE A 68 12.91 13.41 -2.19
N GLU A 69 14.17 13.03 -2.42
CA GLU A 69 14.82 13.18 -3.74
C GLU A 69 14.12 12.34 -4.82
N GLU A 70 13.72 11.10 -4.48
CA GLU A 70 12.96 10.24 -5.39
C GLU A 70 11.51 10.71 -5.58
N LEU A 71 10.85 11.24 -4.54
CA LEU A 71 9.53 11.86 -4.66
C LEU A 71 9.55 13.10 -5.56
N ASP A 72 10.63 13.87 -5.54
CA ASP A 72 10.84 15.03 -6.42
C ASP A 72 10.94 14.62 -7.89
N GLN A 73 11.59 13.48 -8.18
CA GLN A 73 11.72 12.95 -9.54
C GLN A 73 10.38 12.49 -10.17
N VAL A 74 9.37 12.26 -9.35
CA VAL A 74 8.03 11.83 -9.78
C VAL A 74 6.94 12.85 -9.46
N ASP A 75 7.31 14.11 -9.22
CA ASP A 75 6.43 15.26 -8.97
C ASP A 75 5.47 15.08 -7.78
N LEU A 76 5.88 14.32 -6.74
CA LEU A 76 5.05 14.03 -5.57
C LEU A 76 5.51 14.72 -4.29
N LYS A 77 6.66 15.37 -4.28
CA LYS A 77 7.31 15.91 -3.08
C LYS A 77 6.44 16.92 -2.34
N GLU A 78 5.84 17.88 -3.05
CA GLU A 78 5.08 18.99 -2.44
C GLU A 78 3.83 18.53 -1.69
N LYS A 79 3.19 17.46 -2.16
CA LYS A 79 2.02 16.87 -1.50
C LYS A 79 2.34 15.71 -0.55
N SER A 80 3.61 15.35 -0.43
CA SER A 80 4.08 14.23 0.41
C SER A 80 4.55 14.68 1.78
N GLU A 81 4.30 13.84 2.78
CA GLU A 81 4.80 14.02 4.13
C GLU A 81 5.14 12.65 4.75
N ILE A 82 6.37 12.52 5.29
CA ILE A 82 6.76 11.33 6.03
C ILE A 82 6.32 11.50 7.49
N VAL A 83 5.54 10.53 7.98
CA VAL A 83 5.07 10.50 9.37
C VAL A 83 5.81 9.40 10.11
N LEU A 84 6.62 9.80 11.08
CA LEU A 84 7.36 8.90 11.93
C LEU A 84 6.56 8.54 13.18
N LEU A 85 6.33 7.25 13.40
CA LEU A 85 5.74 6.72 14.63
C LEU A 85 6.86 6.29 15.58
N ASP A 86 6.67 6.57 16.87
CA ASP A 86 7.67 6.25 17.91
C ASP A 86 7.72 4.76 18.24
N LYS A 87 6.60 4.03 18.00
CA LYS A 87 6.46 2.60 18.32
C LYS A 87 5.88 1.82 17.15
N GLU A 88 6.24 0.54 17.09
CA GLU A 88 5.59 -0.41 16.21
C GLU A 88 4.10 -0.52 16.52
N THR A 89 3.31 -0.66 15.48
CA THR A 89 1.88 -0.90 15.57
C THR A 89 1.59 -2.39 15.45
N SER A 90 0.51 -2.85 16.07
CA SER A 90 0.08 -4.25 16.04
C SER A 90 -0.50 -4.65 14.68
N SER A 91 -1.00 -3.66 13.90
CA SER A 91 -1.65 -3.89 12.61
C SER A 91 -1.52 -2.68 11.68
N GLN A 92 -1.84 -2.90 10.40
CA GLN A 92 -1.97 -1.81 9.43
C GLN A 92 -3.06 -0.81 9.84
N SER A 93 -4.17 -1.31 10.35
CA SER A 93 -5.29 -0.49 10.78
C SER A 93 -4.89 0.45 11.93
N GLU A 94 -4.08 -0.03 12.88
CA GLU A 94 -3.52 0.81 13.94
C GLU A 94 -2.62 1.91 13.36
N THR A 95 -1.74 1.56 12.43
CA THR A 95 -0.89 2.55 11.74
C THR A 95 -1.72 3.67 11.11
N VAL A 96 -2.83 3.31 10.46
CA VAL A 96 -3.75 4.27 9.84
C VAL A 96 -4.46 5.12 10.90
N CYS A 97 -4.95 4.53 11.99
CA CYS A 97 -5.56 5.27 13.08
C CYS A 97 -4.60 6.30 13.70
N GLU A 98 -3.34 5.89 13.91
CA GLU A 98 -2.32 6.78 14.49
C GLU A 98 -2.04 7.99 13.60
N VAL A 99 -1.93 7.81 12.28
CA VAL A 99 -1.70 8.96 11.39
C VAL A 99 -2.93 9.84 11.27
N ILE A 100 -4.16 9.29 11.20
CA ILE A 100 -5.39 10.09 11.17
C ILE A 100 -5.46 10.99 12.40
N LYS A 101 -5.23 10.44 13.59
CA LYS A 101 -5.23 11.20 14.86
C LYS A 101 -4.10 12.23 14.90
N LYS A 102 -2.86 11.82 14.56
CA LYS A 102 -1.66 12.68 14.63
C LYS A 102 -1.73 13.88 13.68
N LYS A 103 -2.39 13.73 12.54
CA LYS A 103 -2.51 14.75 11.49
C LYS A 103 -3.87 15.41 11.40
N ASN A 104 -4.81 15.04 12.28
CA ASN A 104 -6.20 15.51 12.25
C ASN A 104 -6.80 15.40 10.85
N ILE A 105 -6.68 14.20 10.24
CA ILE A 105 -7.11 13.99 8.84
C ILE A 105 -8.64 13.99 8.79
N GLU A 106 -9.18 14.80 7.89
CA GLU A 106 -10.60 14.92 7.59
C GLU A 106 -10.86 14.68 6.11
N GLY A 107 -12.11 14.33 5.78
CA GLY A 107 -12.54 14.02 4.41
C GLY A 107 -12.11 12.62 3.98
N PHE A 108 -12.08 12.41 2.68
CA PHE A 108 -11.79 11.10 2.11
C PHE A 108 -10.36 10.65 2.34
N ILE A 109 -10.18 9.41 2.80
CA ILE A 109 -8.88 8.74 2.83
C ILE A 109 -8.84 7.53 1.92
N PHE A 110 -7.71 7.31 1.27
CA PHE A 110 -7.42 6.07 0.56
C PHE A 110 -6.16 5.43 1.15
N ILE A 111 -6.28 4.22 1.63
CA ILE A 111 -5.18 3.42 2.16
C ILE A 111 -4.62 2.59 1.01
N LYS A 112 -3.30 2.62 0.81
CA LYS A 112 -2.62 1.82 -0.22
C LYS A 112 -1.46 1.03 0.37
N ASP A 113 -1.47 -0.28 0.17
CA ASP A 113 -0.35 -1.15 0.56
C ASP A 113 0.93 -0.75 -0.18
N SER A 114 2.05 -0.77 0.55
CA SER A 114 3.38 -0.37 0.04
C SER A 114 4.16 -1.49 -0.67
N ASP A 115 3.57 -2.68 -0.80
CA ASP A 115 4.23 -3.91 -1.28
C ASP A 115 3.47 -4.61 -2.42
N GLY A 116 2.79 -3.83 -3.23
CA GLY A 116 2.10 -4.30 -4.42
C GLY A 116 1.76 -3.14 -5.35
N TYR A 117 1.75 -3.41 -6.64
CA TYR A 117 1.39 -2.44 -7.68
C TYR A 117 0.09 -2.86 -8.34
N TYR A 118 -0.71 -1.91 -8.70
CA TYR A 118 -1.86 -2.06 -9.61
C TYR A 118 -2.23 -0.71 -10.21
N GLU A 119 -2.97 -0.74 -11.28
CA GLU A 119 -3.53 0.45 -11.92
C GLU A 119 -5.01 0.54 -11.58
N CYS A 120 -5.46 1.71 -11.16
CA CYS A 120 -6.87 2.05 -11.02
C CYS A 120 -7.08 3.57 -11.02
N GLU A 121 -8.31 3.98 -11.30
CA GLU A 121 -8.76 5.36 -11.26
C GLU A 121 -9.79 5.55 -10.15
N ILE A 122 -9.42 6.30 -9.11
CA ILE A 122 -10.32 6.69 -8.02
C ILE A 122 -11.15 7.87 -8.54
N LYS A 123 -12.49 7.73 -8.54
CA LYS A 123 -13.39 8.69 -9.18
C LYS A 123 -14.06 9.65 -8.20
N ASP A 124 -14.28 9.19 -6.98
CA ASP A 124 -14.98 9.94 -5.94
C ASP A 124 -14.48 9.57 -4.55
N GLY A 125 -14.97 10.27 -3.53
CA GLY A 125 -14.65 10.06 -2.12
C GLY A 125 -15.59 9.08 -1.40
N SER A 126 -16.21 8.14 -2.08
CA SER A 126 -17.05 7.11 -1.46
C SER A 126 -16.22 5.99 -0.81
N ASN A 127 -16.87 5.15 0.03
CA ASN A 127 -16.22 3.94 0.53
C ASN A 127 -15.94 2.96 -0.61
N GLN A 128 -14.71 2.45 -0.71
CA GLN A 128 -14.26 1.64 -1.86
C GLN A 128 -13.33 0.52 -1.42
N VAL A 129 -13.36 -0.60 -2.16
CA VAL A 129 -12.36 -1.68 -2.05
C VAL A 129 -11.77 -1.92 -3.43
N ALA A 130 -10.48 -1.66 -3.58
CA ALA A 130 -9.75 -2.00 -4.80
C ALA A 130 -9.62 -3.53 -4.90
N TYR A 131 -10.09 -4.11 -6.01
CA TYR A 131 -10.11 -5.55 -6.21
C TYR A 131 -9.52 -5.98 -7.55
N PHE A 132 -9.01 -7.21 -7.58
CA PHE A 132 -8.49 -7.87 -8.78
C PHE A 132 -9.11 -9.26 -8.92
N ASP A 133 -9.31 -9.75 -10.14
CA ASP A 133 -9.86 -11.08 -10.40
C ASP A 133 -8.73 -12.11 -10.56
N LEU A 134 -8.80 -13.24 -9.84
CA LEU A 134 -7.87 -14.35 -9.93
C LEU A 134 -7.77 -14.94 -11.34
N ASN A 135 -8.85 -14.86 -12.13
CA ASN A 135 -8.88 -15.36 -13.49
C ASN A 135 -7.96 -14.58 -14.44
N ASP A 136 -7.55 -13.37 -14.04
CA ASP A 136 -6.63 -12.52 -14.80
C ASP A 136 -5.14 -12.74 -14.40
N MET A 137 -4.84 -13.80 -13.61
CA MET A 137 -3.49 -14.11 -13.11
C MET A 137 -3.10 -15.58 -13.26
N ASP A 138 -1.86 -15.82 -13.68
CA ASP A 138 -1.32 -17.18 -13.82
C ASP A 138 -0.86 -17.82 -12.49
N ASN A 139 -0.46 -17.01 -11.49
CA ASN A 139 0.06 -17.50 -10.22
C ASN A 139 -0.04 -16.47 -9.09
N ILE A 140 -0.81 -16.78 -8.04
CA ILE A 140 -0.90 -15.99 -6.82
C ILE A 140 -0.92 -16.89 -5.57
N ASN A 141 -0.40 -16.37 -4.45
CA ASN A 141 -0.62 -17.00 -3.15
C ASN A 141 -2.02 -16.64 -2.62
N ALA A 142 -3.01 -17.42 -3.06
CA ALA A 142 -4.42 -17.20 -2.75
C ALA A 142 -4.72 -17.16 -1.23
N ARG A 143 -3.94 -17.88 -0.41
CA ARG A 143 -4.20 -18.01 1.05
C ARG A 143 -3.85 -16.76 1.86
N SER A 144 -3.17 -15.79 1.28
CA SER A 144 -2.70 -14.58 1.98
C SER A 144 -3.50 -13.32 1.66
N LYS A 145 -4.62 -13.45 0.94
CA LYS A 145 -5.41 -12.32 0.46
C LYS A 145 -6.73 -12.19 1.20
N SER A 146 -7.27 -10.97 1.26
CA SER A 146 -8.65 -10.70 1.66
C SER A 146 -9.53 -10.85 0.44
N TYR A 147 -10.51 -11.75 0.49
CA TYR A 147 -11.43 -12.01 -0.63
C TYR A 147 -12.64 -11.12 -0.57
N VAL A 148 -13.11 -10.67 -1.73
CA VAL A 148 -14.22 -9.71 -1.88
C VAL A 148 -15.29 -10.35 -2.74
N GLU A 149 -16.53 -10.38 -2.25
CA GLU A 149 -17.71 -10.74 -3.05
C GLU A 149 -18.42 -9.46 -3.51
N LEU A 150 -18.80 -9.42 -4.76
CA LEU A 150 -19.43 -8.26 -5.40
C LEU A 150 -20.79 -8.65 -5.97
N ASP A 151 -21.75 -7.74 -5.94
CA ASP A 151 -22.98 -7.88 -6.70
C ASP A 151 -22.81 -7.45 -8.17
N HIS A 152 -23.89 -7.50 -8.94
CA HIS A 152 -23.91 -7.12 -10.37
C HIS A 152 -23.69 -5.62 -10.64
N ASN A 153 -23.76 -4.78 -9.60
CA ASN A 153 -23.47 -3.34 -9.66
C ASN A 153 -22.06 -3.01 -9.10
N GLU A 154 -21.21 -4.03 -8.90
CA GLU A 154 -19.90 -3.90 -8.28
C GLU A 154 -19.94 -3.38 -6.82
N VAL A 155 -21.08 -3.53 -6.12
CA VAL A 155 -21.16 -3.24 -4.68
C VAL A 155 -20.61 -4.44 -3.91
N VAL A 156 -19.75 -4.16 -2.92
CA VAL A 156 -19.16 -5.17 -2.04
C VAL A 156 -20.26 -5.75 -1.15
N THR A 157 -20.50 -7.06 -1.27
CA THR A 157 -21.48 -7.79 -0.46
C THR A 157 -20.85 -8.56 0.69
N ASN A 158 -19.56 -8.88 0.57
CA ASN A 158 -18.80 -9.55 1.61
C ASN A 158 -17.30 -9.29 1.44
N ILE A 159 -16.54 -9.31 2.55
CA ILE A 159 -15.09 -9.30 2.55
C ILE A 159 -14.57 -10.24 3.64
N VAL A 160 -13.69 -11.17 3.28
CA VAL A 160 -13.21 -12.22 4.20
C VAL A 160 -11.69 -12.32 4.15
N GLU A 161 -11.06 -12.18 5.30
CA GLU A 161 -9.61 -12.27 5.45
C GLU A 161 -9.10 -13.72 5.33
N LYS A 162 -8.10 -13.95 4.45
CA LYS A 162 -7.35 -15.20 4.30
C LYS A 162 -8.19 -16.46 4.03
N LYS A 163 -9.40 -16.30 3.54
CA LYS A 163 -10.30 -17.42 3.19
C LYS A 163 -10.87 -17.20 1.80
N VAL A 164 -10.61 -18.13 0.89
CA VAL A 164 -11.13 -18.10 -0.48
C VAL A 164 -12.63 -18.30 -0.48
N VAL A 165 -13.37 -17.26 -0.82
CA VAL A 165 -14.85 -17.28 -0.92
C VAL A 165 -15.35 -16.83 -2.30
N SER A 166 -14.47 -16.23 -3.11
CA SER A 166 -14.78 -15.70 -4.45
C SER A 166 -13.56 -15.81 -5.37
N SER A 167 -13.70 -15.45 -6.64
CA SER A 167 -12.57 -15.26 -7.58
C SER A 167 -11.92 -13.88 -7.45
N THR A 168 -12.51 -12.96 -6.70
CA THR A 168 -12.01 -11.60 -6.53
C THR A 168 -11.39 -11.40 -5.15
N PHE A 169 -10.28 -10.67 -5.10
CA PHE A 169 -9.57 -10.35 -3.87
C PHE A 169 -9.17 -8.88 -3.82
N SER A 170 -8.98 -8.34 -2.61
CA SER A 170 -8.46 -6.99 -2.43
C SER A 170 -7.02 -6.87 -2.94
N SER A 171 -6.78 -5.91 -3.83
CA SER A 171 -5.43 -5.56 -4.32
C SER A 171 -4.62 -4.70 -3.35
N GLY A 172 -5.14 -4.46 -2.12
CA GLY A 172 -4.46 -3.66 -1.09
C GLY A 172 -4.72 -2.16 -1.25
N GLY A 173 -5.93 -1.80 -1.67
CA GLY A 173 -6.42 -0.43 -1.72
C GLY A 173 -7.79 -0.30 -1.11
N TYR A 174 -7.99 0.71 -0.23
CA TYR A 174 -9.22 0.87 0.52
C TYR A 174 -9.56 2.34 0.70
N GLY A 175 -10.70 2.78 0.18
CA GLY A 175 -11.23 4.12 0.34
C GLY A 175 -12.24 4.20 1.48
N PHE A 176 -12.16 5.27 2.28
CA PHE A 176 -13.12 5.56 3.35
C PHE A 176 -13.57 7.02 3.23
N ALA A 177 -14.87 7.23 3.15
CA ALA A 177 -15.47 8.55 3.04
C ALA A 177 -15.26 9.39 4.32
N ASP A 178 -15.30 8.74 5.47
CA ASP A 178 -15.09 9.36 6.78
C ASP A 178 -14.02 8.61 7.60
N PRO A 179 -12.83 9.22 7.83
CA PRO A 179 -11.79 8.64 8.65
C PRO A 179 -12.18 8.50 10.13
N GLN A 180 -13.17 9.24 10.63
CA GLN A 180 -13.62 9.11 12.01
C GLN A 180 -14.48 7.85 12.21
N GLU A 181 -15.23 7.45 11.20
CA GLU A 181 -15.94 6.16 11.20
C GLU A 181 -14.94 5.00 11.25
N PHE A 182 -13.85 5.06 10.44
CA PHE A 182 -12.75 4.07 10.48
C PHE A 182 -12.15 3.94 11.90
N ILE A 183 -11.82 5.07 12.55
CA ILE A 183 -11.28 5.07 13.93
C ILE A 183 -12.29 4.49 14.92
N SER A 184 -13.57 4.87 14.81
CA SER A 184 -14.62 4.39 15.71
C SER A 184 -14.77 2.88 15.65
N VAL A 185 -14.79 2.32 14.43
CA VAL A 185 -14.89 0.88 14.22
C VAL A 185 -13.61 0.17 14.66
N TYR A 186 -12.42 0.72 14.37
CA TYR A 186 -11.16 0.17 14.85
C TYR A 186 -11.14 0.07 16.38
N ASN A 187 -11.53 1.13 17.09
CA ASN A 187 -11.55 1.13 18.56
C ASN A 187 -12.51 0.06 19.12
N LYS A 188 -13.67 -0.15 18.47
CA LYS A 188 -14.64 -1.19 18.82
C LYS A 188 -14.07 -2.61 18.64
N LEU A 189 -13.31 -2.84 17.55
CA LEU A 189 -12.71 -4.14 17.21
C LEU A 189 -11.39 -4.39 17.94
N GLY A 190 -10.60 -3.34 18.20
CA GLY A 190 -9.25 -3.42 18.79
C GLY A 190 -9.24 -3.94 20.24
N GLU A 191 -10.38 -4.06 20.90
CA GLU A 191 -10.56 -4.73 22.20
C GLU A 191 -10.63 -6.26 22.07
N GLN A 192 -10.59 -6.80 20.84
CA GLN A 192 -10.57 -8.24 20.57
C GLN A 192 -9.14 -8.76 20.41
N ASP A 193 -8.89 -9.99 20.84
CA ASP A 193 -7.58 -10.64 20.68
C ASP A 193 -7.25 -10.89 19.20
N GLY A 194 -6.16 -10.31 18.71
CA GLY A 194 -5.60 -10.58 17.37
C GLY A 194 -5.25 -9.34 16.54
N GLU A 195 -4.71 -9.57 15.34
CA GLU A 195 -4.40 -8.53 14.38
C GLU A 195 -5.69 -8.00 13.73
N CYS A 196 -5.97 -6.71 13.87
CA CYS A 196 -7.12 -6.05 13.23
C CYS A 196 -6.76 -5.66 11.79
N TYR A 197 -7.21 -6.44 10.82
CA TYR A 197 -7.04 -6.14 9.39
C TYR A 197 -8.01 -5.05 8.93
N VAL A 198 -7.65 -4.33 7.86
CA VAL A 198 -8.56 -3.34 7.23
C VAL A 198 -9.86 -4.02 6.74
N SER A 199 -9.77 -5.27 6.26
CA SER A 199 -10.94 -6.08 5.89
C SER A 199 -11.92 -6.31 7.05
N ASN A 200 -11.45 -6.44 8.29
CA ASN A 200 -12.31 -6.57 9.46
C ASN A 200 -13.08 -5.27 9.74
N ILE A 201 -12.43 -4.11 9.57
CA ILE A 201 -13.08 -2.80 9.72
C ILE A 201 -14.15 -2.64 8.65
N ILE A 202 -13.84 -2.93 7.39
CA ILE A 202 -14.82 -2.86 6.28
C ILE A 202 -16.02 -3.75 6.56
N PHE A 203 -15.78 -5.00 6.97
CA PHE A 203 -16.85 -5.94 7.28
C PHE A 203 -17.77 -5.42 8.40
N GLU A 204 -17.21 -4.87 9.49
CA GLU A 204 -17.99 -4.30 10.60
C GLU A 204 -18.75 -3.04 10.19
N MET A 205 -18.15 -2.17 9.35
CA MET A 205 -18.84 -1.02 8.77
C MET A 205 -20.04 -1.46 7.91
N MET A 206 -19.87 -2.49 7.08
CA MET A 206 -20.96 -3.06 6.27
C MET A 206 -22.08 -3.63 7.15
N LEU A 207 -21.76 -4.32 8.24
CA LEU A 207 -22.77 -4.79 9.22
C LEU A 207 -23.51 -3.63 9.90
N SER A 208 -22.87 -2.47 9.98
CA SER A 208 -23.46 -1.23 10.53
C SER A 208 -24.26 -0.42 9.48
N GLY A 209 -24.29 -0.88 8.23
CA GLY A 209 -25.08 -0.28 7.14
C GLY A 209 -24.29 0.58 6.16
N SER A 210 -22.96 0.68 6.27
CA SER A 210 -22.13 1.38 5.30
C SER A 210 -21.99 0.55 4.02
N ASN A 211 -22.12 1.19 2.85
CA ASN A 211 -21.91 0.55 1.56
C ASN A 211 -20.47 0.79 1.08
N PHE A 212 -19.89 -0.22 0.46
CA PHE A 212 -18.59 -0.14 -0.22
C PHE A 212 -18.74 -0.49 -1.70
N ASN A 213 -18.14 0.31 -2.57
CA ASN A 213 -18.08 0.03 -4.01
C ASN A 213 -16.79 -0.71 -4.35
N GLY A 214 -16.87 -1.68 -5.24
CA GLY A 214 -15.69 -2.32 -5.82
C GLY A 214 -14.99 -1.37 -6.78
N LEU A 215 -13.69 -1.19 -6.62
CA LEU A 215 -12.84 -0.47 -7.54
C LEU A 215 -11.97 -1.47 -8.30
N LYS A 216 -12.37 -1.80 -9.54
CA LYS A 216 -11.65 -2.78 -10.34
C LYS A 216 -10.25 -2.29 -10.68
N THR A 217 -9.25 -3.15 -10.45
CA THR A 217 -7.85 -2.85 -10.74
C THR A 217 -7.35 -3.67 -11.92
N SER A 218 -6.29 -3.20 -12.57
CA SER A 218 -5.58 -3.90 -13.64
C SER A 218 -4.08 -3.97 -13.33
N ASN A 219 -3.35 -4.77 -14.08
CA ASN A 219 -1.90 -4.88 -14.01
C ASN A 219 -1.33 -5.16 -12.59
N PHE A 220 -2.04 -5.96 -11.79
CA PHE A 220 -1.65 -6.27 -10.42
C PHE A 220 -0.30 -6.99 -10.33
N LYS A 221 0.58 -6.53 -9.42
CA LYS A 221 1.87 -7.15 -9.08
C LYS A 221 1.98 -7.30 -7.56
N ASP A 222 2.18 -8.52 -7.10
CA ASP A 222 2.37 -8.83 -5.68
C ASP A 222 3.88 -8.81 -5.34
N TRP A 223 4.27 -7.96 -4.41
CA TRP A 223 5.63 -7.86 -3.86
C TRP A 223 5.65 -8.16 -2.35
N GLY A 224 4.59 -8.73 -1.82
CA GLY A 224 4.39 -8.92 -0.38
C GLY A 224 5.32 -9.94 0.27
N THR A 225 6.01 -10.80 -0.51
CA THR A 225 6.98 -11.78 0.00
C THR A 225 8.31 -11.68 -0.75
N LEU A 226 9.41 -12.09 -0.11
CA LEU A 226 10.74 -12.10 -0.75
C LEU A 226 10.76 -13.01 -2.00
N GLU A 227 10.03 -14.11 -1.97
CA GLU A 227 9.90 -15.01 -3.13
C GLU A 227 9.21 -14.31 -4.32
N ALA A 228 8.05 -13.69 -4.07
CA ALA A 228 7.31 -12.94 -5.09
C ALA A 228 8.15 -11.77 -5.65
N TRP A 229 8.84 -11.05 -4.77
CA TRP A 229 9.74 -9.97 -5.14
C TRP A 229 10.91 -10.46 -6.01
N ASN A 230 11.57 -11.56 -5.65
CA ASN A 230 12.66 -12.13 -6.44
C ASN A 230 12.17 -12.65 -7.79
N LYS A 231 10.99 -13.28 -7.85
CA LYS A 231 10.34 -13.68 -9.10
C LYS A 231 10.04 -12.46 -9.97
N TYR A 232 9.52 -11.38 -9.40
CA TYR A 232 9.30 -10.13 -10.11
C TYR A 232 10.60 -9.55 -10.68
N LYS A 233 11.64 -9.41 -9.84
CA LYS A 233 12.96 -8.90 -10.27
C LYS A 233 13.61 -9.74 -11.36
N SER A 234 13.42 -11.06 -11.35
CA SER A 234 14.04 -11.94 -12.34
C SER A 234 13.55 -11.71 -13.77
N GLN A 235 12.45 -10.99 -13.96
CA GLN A 235 11.94 -10.56 -15.25
C GLN A 235 12.78 -9.44 -15.88
N TYR A 236 13.60 -8.75 -15.06
CA TYR A 236 14.43 -7.63 -15.48
C TYR A 236 15.90 -8.04 -15.48
N LYS A 237 16.60 -7.68 -16.54
CA LYS A 237 18.04 -7.93 -16.69
C LYS A 237 18.80 -6.68 -16.23
N CYS A 238 19.71 -6.83 -15.28
CA CYS A 238 20.66 -5.77 -14.91
C CYS A 238 21.96 -5.98 -15.67
N LEU A 239 22.45 -4.93 -16.33
CA LEU A 239 23.75 -4.90 -16.98
C LEU A 239 24.66 -3.99 -16.14
N PHE A 240 25.75 -4.56 -15.62
CA PHE A 240 26.83 -3.78 -15.03
C PHE A 240 27.86 -3.50 -16.11
N VAL A 241 28.15 -2.22 -16.34
CA VAL A 241 29.14 -1.79 -17.34
C VAL A 241 30.20 -0.99 -16.63
N ASP A 242 31.46 -1.37 -16.84
CA ASP A 242 32.60 -0.56 -16.41
C ASP A 242 32.65 0.73 -17.25
N ILE A 243 32.87 1.84 -16.59
CA ILE A 243 32.84 3.15 -17.21
C ILE A 243 34.21 3.50 -17.78
N ASP A 244 35.26 3.31 -16.95
CA ASP A 244 36.63 3.71 -17.32
C ASP A 244 37.25 2.74 -18.32
N GLY A 245 37.58 3.25 -19.49
CA GLY A 245 38.15 2.46 -20.59
C GLY A 245 37.12 1.64 -21.41
N THR A 246 35.88 1.49 -20.90
CA THR A 246 34.80 0.78 -21.60
C THR A 246 33.84 1.74 -22.27
N LEU A 247 33.29 2.72 -21.54
CA LEU A 247 32.38 3.73 -22.07
C LEU A 247 33.05 5.08 -22.29
N VAL A 248 34.10 5.37 -21.53
CA VAL A 248 34.87 6.64 -21.62
C VAL A 248 36.34 6.28 -21.91
N LYS A 249 36.94 6.91 -22.92
CA LYS A 249 38.39 6.78 -23.15
C LYS A 249 39.16 7.33 -21.95
N ASN A 250 40.09 6.53 -21.41
CA ASN A 250 41.07 7.05 -20.48
C ASN A 250 41.83 8.18 -21.14
N SER A 251 41.81 9.37 -20.57
CA SER A 251 42.70 10.46 -20.97
C SER A 251 44.11 10.06 -20.51
N SER A 252 44.91 9.60 -21.45
CA SER A 252 46.36 9.45 -21.28
C SER A 252 47.04 10.81 -21.19
#